data_0dda1a370f783f1da4fbd35825f392c7
#
_entry.id   0dda1a370f783f1da4fbd35825f392c7
#
_cell.length_a   1.000
_cell.length_b   1.000
_cell.length_c   1.000
_cell.angle_alpha   90.00
_cell.angle_beta   90.00
_cell.angle_gamma   90.00
#
_symmetry.space_group_name_H-M   'P 1'
#
loop_
_entity.id
_entity.type
_entity.pdbx_description
1 polymer ?
#
loop_
_entity_poly.entity_id
_entity_poly.type
_entity_poly.pdbx_seq_one_letter_code
_entity_poly.pdbx_strand_id
1 'polypeptide(L)' 'MEDAKPARPGSPDFYHERAREMMKRAEEATSPDARASFLVLAANWENLARQIENPGW' A
#
# COMPACT_ATOMS: atom_id res chain seq x y z
N MET A 1 -5.12 -22.31 -9.38
CA MET A 1 -4.93 -21.90 -9.01
C MET A 1 -4.63 -21.38 -8.30
N GLU A 2 -4.23 -21.31 -7.91
CA GLU A 2 -3.94 -20.93 -7.32
C GLU A 2 -3.95 -20.40 -6.66
N ASP A 3 -3.92 -20.31 -6.50
CA ASP A 3 -3.99 -19.88 -5.53
C ASP A 3 -3.48 -18.80 -5.00
N ALA A 4 -3.89 -17.82 -5.24
CA ALA A 4 -3.35 -16.60 -4.77
C ALA A 4 -3.59 -16.50 -3.30
N LYS A 5 -2.58 -16.81 -2.57
CA LYS A 5 -2.64 -16.59 -1.16
C LYS A 5 -2.55 -15.12 -0.88
N PRO A 6 -3.41 -14.60 -0.03
CA PRO A 6 -3.23 -13.23 0.40
C PRO A 6 -1.90 -13.08 1.15
N ALA A 7 -1.26 -11.94 0.98
CA ALA A 7 -0.01 -11.69 1.66
C ALA A 7 -0.25 -11.66 3.17
N ARG A 8 0.72 -12.14 3.92
CA ARG A 8 0.60 -12.15 5.36
C ARG A 8 0.74 -10.75 5.92
N PRO A 9 -0.08 -10.40 6.92
CA PRO A 9 0.14 -9.12 7.60
C PRO A 9 1.57 -9.07 8.15
N GLY A 10 2.21 -7.93 7.96
CA GLY A 10 3.57 -7.75 8.42
C GLY A 10 4.61 -8.06 7.38
N SER A 11 4.27 -8.67 6.26
CA SER A 11 5.23 -8.93 5.21
C SER A 11 5.30 -7.73 4.25
N PRO A 12 6.46 -7.53 3.59
CA PRO A 12 6.54 -6.43 2.63
C PRO A 12 5.49 -6.52 1.53
N ASP A 13 5.20 -7.75 1.07
CA ASP A 13 4.20 -7.93 0.03
C ASP A 13 2.84 -7.42 0.47
N PHE A 14 2.47 -7.67 1.73
CA PHE A 14 1.21 -7.21 2.26
C PHE A 14 1.12 -5.68 2.16
N TYR A 15 2.17 -5.00 2.59
CA TYR A 15 2.17 -3.55 2.58
C TYR A 15 2.19 -2.99 1.17
N HIS A 16 2.91 -3.63 0.26
CA HIS A 16 2.92 -3.19 -1.14
C HIS A 16 1.53 -3.35 -1.76
N GLU A 17 0.84 -4.42 -1.44
CA GLU A 17 -0.51 -4.62 -1.94
C GLU A 17 -1.45 -3.53 -1.44
N ARG A 18 -1.32 -3.20 -0.16
CA ARG A 18 -2.15 -2.15 0.41
C ARG A 18 -1.87 -0.81 -0.26
N ALA A 19 -0.61 -0.53 -0.52
CA ALA A 19 -0.25 0.72 -1.19
C ALA A 19 -0.90 0.79 -2.57
N ARG A 20 -0.84 -0.32 -3.31
CA ARG A 20 -1.44 -0.35 -4.64
C ARG A 20 -2.95 -0.15 -4.56
N GLU A 21 -3.60 -0.75 -3.58
CA GLU A 21 -5.02 -0.54 -3.38
C GLU A 21 -5.35 0.93 -3.14
N MET A 22 -4.54 1.58 -2.32
CA MET A 22 -4.79 2.98 -2.03
C MET A 22 -4.58 3.84 -3.27
N MET A 23 -3.58 3.51 -4.07
CA MET A 23 -3.35 4.26 -5.30
C MET A 23 -4.50 4.08 -6.28
N LYS A 24 -5.04 2.87 -6.34
CA LYS A 24 -6.18 2.63 -7.21
C LYS A 24 -7.38 3.44 -6.75
N ARG A 25 -7.60 3.50 -5.45
CA ARG A 25 -8.71 4.28 -4.92
C ARG A 25 -8.50 5.76 -5.18
N ALA A 26 -7.24 6.21 -5.13
CA ALA A 26 -6.94 7.60 -5.45
C ALA A 26 -7.32 7.92 -6.89
N GLU A 27 -7.05 6.99 -7.80
CA GLU A 27 -7.40 7.20 -9.20
C GLU A 27 -8.90 7.28 -9.39
N GLU A 28 -9.65 6.55 -8.59
CA GLU A 28 -11.10 6.51 -8.69
C GLU A 28 -11.78 7.63 -7.91
N ALA A 29 -11.02 8.32 -7.07
CA ALA A 29 -11.59 9.37 -6.24
C ALA A 29 -12.05 10.54 -7.11
N THR A 30 -13.22 11.09 -6.77
CA THR A 30 -13.79 12.18 -7.54
C THR A 30 -13.46 13.54 -6.96
N SER A 31 -12.95 13.60 -5.74
CA SER A 31 -12.59 14.87 -5.14
C SER A 31 -11.09 14.93 -4.91
N PRO A 32 -10.49 16.13 -5.02
CA PRO A 32 -9.07 16.27 -4.75
C PRO A 32 -8.68 15.88 -3.33
N ASP A 33 -9.55 16.19 -2.37
CA ASP A 33 -9.27 15.86 -0.97
C ASP A 33 -9.21 14.34 -0.76
N ALA A 34 -10.17 13.62 -1.34
CA ALA A 34 -10.18 12.18 -1.21
C ALA A 34 -8.95 11.58 -1.89
N ARG A 35 -8.61 12.10 -3.06
CA ARG A 35 -7.43 11.61 -3.77
C ARG A 35 -6.18 11.80 -2.94
N ALA A 36 -6.02 12.99 -2.37
CA ALA A 36 -4.84 13.29 -1.55
C ALA A 36 -4.76 12.34 -0.36
N SER A 37 -5.90 12.08 0.28
CA SER A 37 -5.92 11.17 1.42
C SER A 37 -5.46 9.79 1.05
N PHE A 38 -5.95 9.27 -0.07
CA PHE A 38 -5.55 7.93 -0.51
C PHE A 38 -4.08 7.89 -0.88
N LEU A 39 -3.55 8.96 -1.49
CA LEU A 39 -2.13 8.99 -1.83
C LEU A 39 -1.26 9.00 -0.58
N VAL A 40 -1.69 9.72 0.47
CA VAL A 40 -0.96 9.71 1.73
C VAL A 40 -0.96 8.30 2.32
N LEU A 41 -2.10 7.63 2.28
CA LEU A 41 -2.17 6.26 2.79
C LEU A 41 -1.26 5.33 2.00
N ALA A 42 -1.24 5.51 0.68
CA ALA A 42 -0.37 4.68 -0.15
C ALA A 42 1.09 4.90 0.23
N ALA A 43 1.49 6.16 0.43
CA ALA A 43 2.86 6.45 0.82
C ALA A 43 3.20 5.82 2.16
N ASN A 44 2.26 5.86 3.10
CA ASN A 44 2.50 5.26 4.40
C ASN A 44 2.71 3.75 4.30
N TRP A 45 1.89 3.08 3.49
CA TRP A 45 2.08 1.64 3.30
C TRP A 45 3.42 1.34 2.65
N GLU A 46 3.81 2.14 1.66
CA GLU A 46 5.11 1.96 1.02
C GLU A 46 6.25 2.15 1.99
N ASN A 47 6.15 3.15 2.86
CA ASN A 47 7.18 3.39 3.86
C ASN A 47 7.31 2.21 4.81
N LEU A 48 6.19 1.62 5.21
CA LEU A 48 6.24 0.46 6.08
C LEU A 48 6.92 -0.71 5.39
N ALA A 49 6.60 -0.93 4.12
CA ALA A 49 7.23 -2.01 3.37
C ALA A 49 8.73 -1.79 3.28
N ARG A 50 9.14 -0.56 3.01
CA ARG A 50 10.55 -0.25 2.88
C ARG A 50 11.29 -0.48 4.18
N GLN A 51 10.67 -0.12 5.31
CA GLN A 51 11.32 -0.32 6.60
C GLN A 51 11.53 -1.79 6.89
N ILE A 52 10.62 -2.63 6.46
CA ILE A 52 10.77 -4.07 6.67
C ILE A 52 11.84 -4.64 5.75
N GLU A 53 11.85 -4.19 4.49
CA GLU A 53 12.83 -4.66 3.52
C GLU A 53 14.22 -4.14 3.80
N ASN A 54 14.31 -2.90 4.29
CA ASN A 54 15.58 -2.24 4.57
C ASN A 54 15.50 -1.57 5.92
N PRO A 55 15.79 -2.31 6.99
CA PRO A 55 15.63 -1.73 8.34
C PRO A 55 16.49 -0.51 8.63
N GLY A 56 17.59 -0.33 7.93
CA GLY A 56 18.35 0.88 8.13
C GLY A 56 19.49 0.79 9.13
N TRP A 57 19.80 -0.41 9.61
CA TRP A 57 20.97 -0.60 10.46
C TRP A 57 21.97 -1.59 9.90
#